data_7fec0cc0148abee1be12a25e68cae9b2
#
_entry.id   7fec0cc0148abee1be12a25e68cae9b2
#
_cell.length_a   1.000
_cell.length_b   1.000
_cell.length_c   1.000
_cell.angle_alpha   90.00
_cell.angle_beta   90.00
_cell.angle_gamma   90.00
#
_symmetry.space_group_name_H-M   'P 1'
#
loop_
_entity.id
_entity.type
_entity.pdbx_description
1 polymer ?
#
loop_
_entity_poly.entity_id
_entity_poly.type
_entity_poly.pdbx_seq_one_letter_code
_entity_poly.pdbx_strand_id
1 'polypeptide(L)'
;MTVAVGAAARVLTGTRKFDRGLTQLMHNNLHWLDVHERVKYKVIILTRRCLIGTAPRYLAAVCVPVSEMAKTRRWHLRSAAGHQLVVPSYRLNSRGLRAFSVLGLRLWNSLPRLLCDTGHNTTIFIVHTAH
;
A
#
# COMPACT_ATOMS: atom_id res chain seq x y z
N MET A 1 5.37 -8.48 15.82
CA MET A 1 4.37 -9.15 14.99
C MET A 1 4.93 -10.28 14.11
N THR A 2 6.12 -10.16 13.57
CA THR A 2 6.75 -11.18 12.69
C THR A 2 6.98 -12.54 13.38
N VAL A 3 7.36 -12.53 14.65
CA VAL A 3 7.63 -13.74 15.43
C VAL A 3 6.38 -14.59 15.64
N ALA A 4 5.24 -13.95 15.94
CA ALA A 4 3.98 -14.68 16.17
C ALA A 4 3.47 -15.35 14.88
N VAL A 5 3.61 -14.70 13.74
CA VAL A 5 3.22 -15.26 12.42
C VAL A 5 4.09 -16.46 12.07
N GLY A 6 5.42 -16.34 12.27
CA GLY A 6 6.34 -17.45 12.05
C GLY A 6 6.09 -18.63 12.99
N ALA A 7 5.70 -18.39 14.25
CA ALA A 7 5.33 -19.44 15.19
C ALA A 7 4.04 -20.16 14.77
N ALA A 8 3.00 -19.41 14.39
CA ALA A 8 1.75 -19.97 13.90
C ALA A 8 1.94 -20.80 12.62
N ALA A 9 2.76 -20.31 11.67
CA ALA A 9 3.08 -21.05 10.45
C ALA A 9 3.77 -22.40 10.76
N ARG A 10 4.70 -22.42 11.71
CA ARG A 10 5.38 -23.66 12.12
C ARG A 10 4.42 -24.67 12.76
N VAL A 11 3.49 -24.20 13.58
CA VAL A 11 2.47 -25.06 14.17
C VAL A 11 1.59 -25.70 13.10
N LEU A 12 1.16 -24.92 12.11
CA LEU A 12 0.30 -25.40 11.03
C LEU A 12 1.03 -26.34 10.06
N THR A 13 2.31 -26.09 9.78
CA THR A 13 3.10 -26.88 8.83
C THR A 13 3.92 -28.01 9.47
N GLY A 14 3.94 -28.11 10.80
CA GLY A 14 4.75 -29.10 11.54
C GLY A 14 6.27 -28.88 11.43
N THR A 15 6.71 -27.72 10.94
CA THR A 15 8.13 -27.40 10.74
C THR A 15 8.83 -27.05 12.06
N ARG A 16 10.07 -27.56 12.24
CA ARG A 16 10.87 -27.31 13.44
C ARG A 16 11.46 -25.90 13.43
N LYS A 17 11.87 -25.42 14.62
CA LYS A 17 12.36 -24.03 14.82
C LYS A 17 13.54 -23.64 13.90
N PHE A 18 14.38 -24.58 13.54
CA PHE A 18 15.61 -24.35 12.76
C PHE A 18 15.51 -24.79 11.30
N ASP A 19 14.35 -25.31 10.86
CA ASP A 19 14.15 -25.70 9.47
C ASP A 19 14.14 -24.46 8.57
N ARG A 20 14.87 -24.57 7.45
CA ARG A 20 14.94 -23.53 6.42
C ARG A 20 13.74 -23.68 5.48
N GLY A 21 13.33 -22.61 4.83
CA GLY A 21 12.25 -22.64 3.82
C GLY A 21 10.85 -22.30 4.36
N LEU A 22 10.72 -21.83 5.62
CA LEU A 22 9.44 -21.44 6.19
C LEU A 22 8.71 -20.39 5.33
N THR A 23 9.45 -19.45 4.70
CA THR A 23 8.88 -18.44 3.82
C THR A 23 8.22 -19.06 2.60
N GLN A 24 8.88 -20.05 1.97
CA GLN A 24 8.31 -20.77 0.82
C GLN A 24 7.07 -21.58 1.21
N LEU A 25 7.09 -22.23 2.38
CA LEU A 25 5.93 -22.95 2.89
C LEU A 25 4.76 -22.00 3.20
N MET A 26 5.04 -20.82 3.73
CA MET A 26 4.02 -19.81 3.96
C MET A 26 3.37 -19.34 2.65
N HIS A 27 4.15 -19.14 1.59
CA HIS A 27 3.64 -18.76 0.28
C HIS A 27 2.89 -19.90 -0.41
N ASN A 28 3.50 -21.10 -0.50
CA ASN A 28 2.98 -22.19 -1.33
C ASN A 28 1.83 -22.94 -0.66
N ASN A 29 1.94 -23.21 0.67
CA ASN A 29 0.97 -24.04 1.37
C ASN A 29 -0.10 -23.23 2.10
N LEU A 30 0.27 -22.08 2.66
CA LEU A 30 -0.64 -21.24 3.43
C LEU A 30 -1.15 -20.02 2.66
N HIS A 31 -0.64 -19.78 1.45
CA HIS A 31 -0.95 -18.62 0.63
C HIS A 31 -0.87 -17.29 1.41
N TRP A 32 0.07 -17.21 2.35
CA TRP A 32 0.28 -16.03 3.17
C TRP A 32 1.23 -15.07 2.48
N LEU A 33 0.84 -13.82 2.44
CA LEU A 33 1.69 -12.74 1.93
C LEU A 33 2.93 -12.57 2.80
N ASP A 34 4.09 -12.36 2.20
CA ASP A 34 5.31 -12.01 2.91
C ASP A 34 5.16 -10.71 3.69
N VAL A 35 6.00 -10.50 4.71
CA VAL A 35 5.95 -9.30 5.56
C VAL A 35 6.02 -8.01 4.74
N HIS A 36 6.88 -8.00 3.72
CA HIS A 36 7.05 -6.85 2.83
C HIS A 36 5.77 -6.53 2.05
N GLU A 37 5.12 -7.54 1.51
CA GLU A 37 3.87 -7.41 0.76
C GLU A 37 2.70 -6.98 1.65
N ARG A 38 2.63 -7.53 2.86
CA ARG A 38 1.64 -7.08 3.86
C ARG A 38 1.81 -5.61 4.23
N VAL A 39 3.05 -5.14 4.36
CA VAL A 39 3.32 -3.73 4.64
C VAL A 39 2.83 -2.87 3.49
N LYS A 40 3.20 -3.21 2.24
CA LYS A 40 2.71 -2.52 1.04
C LYS A 40 1.18 -2.48 1.01
N TYR A 41 0.55 -3.63 1.17
CA TYR A 41 -0.90 -3.77 1.19
C TYR A 41 -1.56 -2.85 2.24
N LYS A 42 -1.09 -2.89 3.49
CA LYS A 42 -1.63 -2.04 4.57
C LYS A 42 -1.46 -0.55 4.28
N VAL A 43 -0.33 -0.15 3.70
CA VAL A 43 -0.06 1.24 3.34
C VAL A 43 -1.01 1.69 2.22
N ILE A 44 -1.23 0.86 1.21
CA ILE A 44 -2.17 1.14 0.11
C ILE A 44 -3.61 1.27 0.63
N ILE A 45 -4.06 0.34 1.49
CA ILE A 45 -5.39 0.42 2.12
C ILE A 45 -5.54 1.69 2.95
N LEU A 46 -4.50 2.08 3.68
CA LEU A 46 -4.52 3.32 4.46
C LEU A 46 -4.64 4.56 3.55
N THR A 47 -3.88 4.59 2.45
CA THR A 47 -3.99 5.66 1.44
C THR A 47 -5.39 5.73 0.85
N ARG A 48 -6.00 4.59 0.52
CA ARG A 48 -7.39 4.53 0.05
C ARG A 48 -8.37 5.09 1.08
N ARG A 49 -8.21 4.74 2.36
CA ARG A 49 -9.04 5.28 3.45
C ARG A 49 -8.90 6.79 3.59
N CYS A 50 -7.71 7.34 3.35
CA CYS A 50 -7.49 8.79 3.31
C CYS A 50 -8.32 9.45 2.21
N LEU A 51 -8.37 8.86 1.02
CA LEU A 51 -9.11 9.39 -0.13
C LEU A 51 -10.63 9.29 0.04
N ILE A 52 -11.12 8.24 0.69
CA ILE A 52 -12.56 8.06 0.99
C ILE A 52 -13.00 8.90 2.20
N GLY A 53 -12.05 9.50 2.95
CA GLY A 53 -12.36 10.31 4.13
C GLY A 53 -12.62 9.51 5.42
N THR A 54 -12.31 8.21 5.44
CA THR A 54 -12.46 7.33 6.62
C THR A 54 -11.21 7.27 7.49
N ALA A 55 -10.12 7.92 7.08
CA ALA A 55 -8.87 8.02 7.84
C ALA A 55 -8.81 9.30 8.68
N PRO A 56 -7.93 9.36 9.69
CA PRO A 56 -7.68 10.58 10.46
C PRO A 56 -7.27 11.76 9.57
N ARG A 57 -7.74 12.96 9.92
CA ARG A 57 -7.54 14.19 9.13
C ARG A 57 -6.08 14.49 8.82
N TYR A 58 -5.16 14.22 9.75
CA TYR A 58 -3.73 14.49 9.55
C TYR A 58 -3.09 13.61 8.46
N LEU A 59 -3.62 12.40 8.24
CA LEU A 59 -3.19 11.54 7.14
C LEU A 59 -3.87 11.93 5.83
N ALA A 60 -5.16 12.25 5.87
CA ALA A 60 -5.91 12.67 4.70
C ALA A 60 -5.33 13.96 4.09
N ALA A 61 -4.88 14.91 4.92
CA ALA A 61 -4.26 16.16 4.48
C ALA A 61 -2.98 15.97 3.65
N VAL A 62 -2.32 14.82 3.78
CA VAL A 62 -1.11 14.48 3.01
C VAL A 62 -1.47 13.92 1.62
N CYS A 63 -2.65 13.31 1.48
CA CYS A 63 -3.10 12.65 0.26
C CYS A 63 -3.80 13.66 -0.67
N VAL A 64 -3.03 14.53 -1.33
CA VAL A 64 -3.58 15.55 -2.24
C VAL A 64 -3.63 14.99 -3.67
N PRO A 65 -4.83 14.92 -4.29
CA PRO A 65 -4.95 14.53 -5.69
C PRO A 65 -4.31 15.54 -6.64
N VAL A 66 -3.67 15.05 -7.69
CA VAL A 66 -3.09 15.93 -8.74
C VAL A 66 -4.17 16.77 -9.40
N SER A 67 -5.40 16.29 -9.50
CA SER A 67 -6.55 17.02 -10.03
C SER A 67 -6.87 18.30 -9.25
N GLU A 68 -6.67 18.31 -7.94
CA GLU A 68 -6.89 19.53 -7.12
C GLU A 68 -5.81 20.58 -7.37
N MET A 69 -4.55 20.14 -7.53
CA MET A 69 -3.46 21.05 -7.89
C MET A 69 -3.62 21.64 -9.30
N ALA A 70 -4.16 20.85 -10.24
CA ALA A 70 -4.43 21.31 -11.61
C ALA A 70 -5.51 22.40 -11.66
N LYS A 71 -6.49 22.41 -10.73
CA LYS A 71 -7.50 23.48 -10.61
C LYS A 71 -6.87 24.82 -10.21
N THR A 72 -5.81 24.79 -9.40
CA THR A 72 -5.12 26.00 -8.92
C THR A 72 -4.09 26.52 -9.93
N ARG A 73 -3.53 25.62 -10.75
CA ARG A 73 -2.60 25.96 -11.84
C ARG A 73 -3.30 25.75 -13.18
N ARG A 74 -3.30 26.74 -14.07
CA ARG A 74 -3.92 26.74 -15.42
C ARG A 74 -3.43 25.64 -16.38
N TRP A 75 -2.74 24.61 -15.89
CA TRP A 75 -2.13 23.55 -16.71
C TRP A 75 -2.89 22.25 -16.50
N HIS A 76 -3.66 21.84 -17.48
CA HIS A 76 -4.27 20.51 -17.53
C HIS A 76 -3.18 19.45 -17.77
N LEU A 77 -2.62 18.93 -16.68
CA LEU A 77 -1.70 17.81 -16.77
C LEU A 77 -2.47 16.55 -17.18
N ARG A 78 -1.93 15.79 -18.14
CA ARG A 78 -2.50 14.49 -18.55
C ARG A 78 -2.67 13.51 -17.36
N SER A 79 -1.85 13.66 -16.34
CA SER A 79 -1.93 12.89 -15.08
C SER A 79 -3.11 13.27 -14.18
N ALA A 80 -3.75 14.42 -14.39
CA ALA A 80 -4.89 14.86 -13.58
C ALA A 80 -6.11 13.93 -13.71
N ALA A 81 -6.27 13.26 -14.87
CA ALA A 81 -7.35 12.28 -15.11
C ALA A 81 -7.05 10.89 -14.52
N GLY A 82 -5.87 10.67 -13.93
CA GLY A 82 -5.39 9.35 -13.54
C GLY A 82 -5.54 8.98 -12.05
N HIS A 83 -6.30 9.73 -11.25
CA HIS A 83 -6.42 9.53 -9.79
C HIS A 83 -5.06 9.48 -9.05
N GLN A 84 -4.04 10.10 -9.64
CA GLN A 84 -2.71 10.16 -9.06
C GLN A 84 -2.63 11.17 -7.92
N LEU A 85 -1.75 10.89 -6.96
CA LEU A 85 -1.48 11.74 -5.81
C LEU A 85 -0.15 12.49 -5.97
N VAL A 86 -0.10 13.70 -5.43
CA VAL A 86 1.10 14.54 -5.46
C VAL A 86 2.10 14.00 -4.45
N VAL A 87 3.24 13.51 -4.93
CA VAL A 87 4.34 13.06 -4.07
C VAL A 87 5.21 14.26 -3.71
N PRO A 88 5.34 14.63 -2.42
CA PRO A 88 6.18 15.75 -2.01
C PRO A 88 7.66 15.44 -2.27
N SER A 89 8.43 16.47 -2.59
CA SER A 89 9.90 16.37 -2.67
C SER A 89 10.49 16.16 -1.29
N TYR A 90 11.49 15.29 -1.17
CA TYR A 90 12.18 15.00 0.09
C TYR A 90 13.69 15.09 -0.09
N ARG A 91 14.38 15.65 0.91
CA ARG A 91 15.84 15.83 0.88
C ARG A 91 16.64 14.65 1.42
N LEU A 92 16.04 13.85 2.31
CA LEU A 92 16.70 12.72 2.99
C LEU A 92 16.24 11.39 2.41
N ASN A 93 17.12 10.71 1.67
CA ASN A 93 16.83 9.42 1.03
C ASN A 93 16.47 8.31 2.04
N SER A 94 17.13 8.27 3.21
CA SER A 94 16.96 7.16 4.15
C SER A 94 15.66 7.22 4.97
N ARG A 95 15.23 8.41 5.36
CA ARG A 95 14.02 8.62 6.18
C ARG A 95 12.83 9.10 5.36
N GLY A 96 13.05 9.93 4.35
CA GLY A 96 11.98 10.46 3.50
C GLY A 96 11.26 9.36 2.72
N LEU A 97 11.96 8.35 2.21
CA LEU A 97 11.38 7.23 1.48
C LEU A 97 10.46 6.35 2.33
N ARG A 98 10.67 6.29 3.65
CA ARG A 98 9.85 5.50 4.59
C ARG A 98 8.67 6.26 5.15
N ALA A 99 8.63 7.57 5.00
CA ALA A 99 7.51 8.39 5.47
C ALA A 99 6.24 8.01 4.68
N PHE A 100 5.10 7.92 5.36
CA PHE A 100 3.81 7.65 4.73
C PHE A 100 3.51 8.63 3.59
N SER A 101 3.84 9.90 3.79
CA SER A 101 3.68 10.98 2.80
C SER A 101 4.44 10.76 1.48
N VAL A 102 5.42 9.86 1.45
CA VAL A 102 6.16 9.51 0.23
C VAL A 102 5.84 8.09 -0.19
N LEU A 103 6.00 7.11 0.71
CA LEU A 103 5.81 5.70 0.40
C LEU A 103 4.37 5.39 0.00
N GLY A 104 3.39 5.89 0.77
CA GLY A 104 1.97 5.66 0.52
C GLY A 104 1.54 6.19 -0.84
N LEU A 105 1.93 7.42 -1.14
CA LEU A 105 1.56 8.07 -2.40
C LEU A 105 2.27 7.44 -3.61
N ARG A 106 3.52 7.00 -3.47
CA ARG A 106 4.24 6.28 -4.51
C ARG A 106 3.62 4.92 -4.81
N LEU A 107 3.32 4.14 -3.76
CA LEU A 107 2.66 2.84 -3.90
C LEU A 107 1.29 2.99 -4.56
N TRP A 108 0.52 4.00 -4.16
CA TRP A 108 -0.76 4.33 -4.79
C TRP A 108 -0.60 4.63 -6.28
N ASN A 109 0.34 5.49 -6.64
CA ASN A 109 0.59 5.89 -8.02
C ASN A 109 1.14 4.74 -8.89
N SER A 110 1.70 3.68 -8.28
CA SER A 110 2.16 2.48 -9.00
C SER A 110 1.04 1.48 -9.28
N LEU A 111 -0.14 1.65 -8.70
CA LEU A 111 -1.28 0.77 -8.93
C LEU A 111 -1.87 0.93 -10.35
N PRO A 112 -2.42 -0.14 -10.93
CA PRO A 112 -3.24 -0.04 -12.12
C PRO A 112 -4.42 0.91 -11.93
N ARG A 113 -4.80 1.65 -12.97
CA ARG A 113 -5.89 2.64 -12.93
C ARG A 113 -7.22 2.08 -12.39
N LEU A 114 -7.52 0.83 -12.72
CA LEU A 114 -8.71 0.13 -12.23
C LEU A 114 -8.80 0.04 -10.71
N LEU A 115 -7.65 0.01 -10.02
CA LEU A 115 -7.58 -0.06 -8.56
C LEU A 115 -7.53 1.32 -7.90
N CYS A 116 -7.17 2.35 -8.64
CA CYS A 116 -7.16 3.73 -8.13
C CYS A 116 -8.56 4.35 -8.07
N ASP A 117 -9.55 3.73 -8.73
CA ASP A 117 -10.93 4.19 -8.65
C ASP A 117 -11.51 3.85 -7.27
N THR A 118 -11.86 4.90 -6.51
CA THR A 118 -12.40 4.78 -5.17
C THR A 118 -13.84 4.26 -5.14
N GLY A 119 -14.52 4.25 -6.29
CA GLY A 119 -15.89 3.74 -6.44
C GLY A 119 -16.01 2.21 -6.43
N HIS A 120 -14.93 1.48 -6.67
CA HIS A 120 -14.95 0.02 -6.65
C HIS A 120 -14.99 -0.58 -5.23
N ASN A 121 -15.72 -1.68 -5.11
CA ASN A 121 -15.91 -2.39 -3.84
C ASN A 121 -14.55 -2.85 -3.26
N THR A 122 -14.39 -2.69 -1.96
CA THR A 122 -13.15 -3.04 -1.22
C THR A 122 -12.71 -4.48 -1.45
N THR A 123 -13.63 -5.39 -1.74
CA THR A 123 -13.36 -6.81 -1.99
C THR A 123 -12.52 -7.05 -3.24
N ILE A 124 -12.81 -6.34 -4.33
CA ILE A 124 -12.06 -6.45 -5.60
C ILE A 124 -10.62 -5.92 -5.41
N PHE A 125 -10.48 -4.86 -4.63
CA PHE A 125 -9.18 -4.27 -4.31
C PHE A 125 -8.29 -5.24 -3.52
N ILE A 126 -8.87 -6.02 -2.60
CA ILE A 126 -8.14 -7.01 -1.80
C ILE A 126 -7.58 -8.14 -2.69
N VAL A 127 -8.36 -8.65 -3.62
CA VAL A 127 -7.97 -9.77 -4.50
C VAL A 127 -6.83 -9.37 -5.44
N HIS A 128 -6.83 -8.15 -6.00
CA HIS A 128 -5.83 -7.72 -6.97
C HIS A 128 -4.49 -7.26 -6.35
N THR A 129 -4.47 -6.87 -5.09
CA THR A 129 -3.23 -6.47 -4.40
C THR A 129 -2.51 -7.64 -3.74
N ALA A 130 -3.13 -8.82 -3.69
CA ALA A 130 -2.56 -10.04 -3.10
C ALA A 130 -1.83 -10.94 -4.13
N HIS A 131 -1.85 -10.56 -5.41
CA HIS A 131 -1.08 -11.15 -6.51
C HIS A 131 -0.11 -10.10 -7.05
#